data_9f0fc382eae15e07982e728f2dcb68ef
#
_entry.id   9f0fc382eae15e07982e728f2dcb68ef
#
_cell.length_a   1.000
_cell.length_b   1.000
_cell.length_c   1.000
_cell.angle_alpha   90.00
_cell.angle_beta   90.00
_cell.angle_gamma   90.00
#
_symmetry.space_group_name_H-M   'P 1'
#
loop_
_entity.id
_entity.type
_entity.pdbx_description
1 polymer ?
#
loop_
_entity_poly.entity_id
_entity_poly.type
_entity_poly.pdbx_seq_one_letter_code
_entity_poly.pdbx_strand_id
1 'polypeptide(L)'
;MILTEAELGAIRKQAEAEYPEECCGVVLVREREPADRTVMACRNIQNAKHAEDPLRFPRDARHAYYMDPQDIQAFSRREADGWRVHVIYHSHVDVGAYFSETDRQNALVGGEPAYPGATYIVLAVREGAAAEANAFRWDPAARDLAGVPLTVG
;
A
#
# COMPACT_ATOMS: atom_id res chain seq x y z
N MET A 1 17.41 -3.49 -1.93
CA MET A 1 16.40 -2.71 -2.66
C MET A 1 14.99 -2.99 -2.15
N ILE A 2 14.16 -1.98 -2.12
CA ILE A 2 12.75 -2.10 -1.70
C ILE A 2 11.90 -2.61 -2.87
N LEU A 3 12.07 -2.02 -4.06
CA LEU A 3 11.37 -2.40 -5.28
C LEU A 3 12.36 -2.68 -6.41
N THR A 4 11.97 -3.54 -7.34
CA THR A 4 12.61 -3.60 -8.65
C THR A 4 12.04 -2.51 -9.56
N GLU A 5 12.75 -2.17 -10.64
CA GLU A 5 12.23 -1.25 -11.67
C GLU A 5 10.93 -1.77 -12.28
N ALA A 6 10.82 -3.08 -12.50
CA ALA A 6 9.61 -3.69 -13.03
C ALA A 6 8.42 -3.57 -12.07
N GLU A 7 8.66 -3.77 -10.78
CA GLU A 7 7.62 -3.61 -9.75
C GLU A 7 7.13 -2.17 -9.66
N LEU A 8 8.05 -1.21 -9.62
CA LEU A 8 7.69 0.21 -9.59
C LEU A 8 6.92 0.60 -10.86
N GLY A 9 7.32 0.10 -12.02
CA GLY A 9 6.60 0.31 -13.28
C GLY A 9 5.18 -0.25 -13.25
N ALA A 10 5.00 -1.45 -12.71
CA ALA A 10 3.68 -2.08 -12.56
C ALA A 10 2.77 -1.28 -11.60
N ILE A 11 3.32 -0.81 -10.49
CA ILE A 11 2.60 0.01 -9.50
C ILE A 11 2.18 1.34 -10.12
N ARG A 12 3.08 2.02 -10.84
CA ARG A 12 2.76 3.27 -11.55
C ARG A 12 1.63 3.08 -12.56
N LYS A 13 1.70 2.01 -13.35
CA LYS A 13 0.69 1.69 -14.35
C LYS A 13 -0.67 1.45 -13.73
N GLN A 14 -0.74 0.70 -12.62
CA GLN A 14 -1.98 0.47 -11.88
C GLN A 14 -2.53 1.80 -11.34
N ALA A 15 -1.69 2.61 -10.73
CA ALA A 15 -2.09 3.89 -10.13
C ALA A 15 -2.69 4.85 -11.17
N GLU A 16 -2.10 4.91 -12.37
CA GLU A 16 -2.62 5.71 -13.47
C GLU A 16 -3.94 5.16 -14.00
N ALA A 17 -4.07 3.82 -14.10
CA ALA A 17 -5.29 3.17 -14.59
C ALA A 17 -6.48 3.35 -13.64
N GLU A 18 -6.24 3.38 -12.33
CA GLU A 18 -7.29 3.51 -11.31
C GLU A 18 -7.62 4.97 -10.96
N TYR A 19 -6.80 5.94 -11.40
CA TYR A 19 -7.10 7.37 -11.22
C TYR A 19 -8.50 7.68 -11.76
N PRO A 20 -9.38 8.43 -11.08
CA PRO A 20 -9.12 9.31 -9.92
C PRO A 20 -9.36 8.66 -8.54
N GLU A 21 -9.26 7.37 -8.44
CA GLU A 21 -9.33 6.66 -7.16
C GLU A 21 -7.94 6.21 -6.70
N GLU A 22 -7.76 6.06 -5.40
CA GLU A 22 -6.53 5.49 -4.84
C GLU A 22 -6.45 4.02 -5.20
N CYS A 23 -5.32 3.58 -5.74
CA CYS A 23 -5.02 2.16 -5.91
C CYS A 23 -4.36 1.59 -4.67
N CYS A 24 -4.37 0.28 -4.53
CA CYS A 24 -3.65 -0.42 -3.47
C CYS A 24 -3.18 -1.80 -3.91
N GLY A 25 -2.24 -2.35 -3.18
CA GLY A 25 -1.72 -3.68 -3.42
C GLY A 25 -0.54 -4.02 -2.52
N VAL A 26 0.06 -5.16 -2.79
CA VAL A 26 1.23 -5.65 -2.05
C VAL A 26 2.29 -6.19 -3.01
N VAL A 27 3.53 -6.22 -2.55
CA VAL A 27 4.60 -7.00 -3.16
C VAL A 27 4.92 -8.14 -2.21
N LEU A 28 4.82 -9.35 -2.69
CA LEU A 28 5.15 -10.58 -1.96
C LEU A 28 6.52 -11.06 -2.41
N VAL A 29 7.30 -11.53 -1.45
CA VAL A 29 8.64 -12.09 -1.67
C VAL A 29 8.68 -13.46 -1.03
N ARG A 30 9.21 -14.47 -1.76
CA ARG A 30 9.38 -15.81 -1.20
C ARG A 30 10.55 -15.80 -0.21
N GLU A 31 10.32 -16.26 1.00
CA GLU A 31 11.32 -16.17 2.08
C GLU A 31 12.62 -16.90 1.76
N ARG A 32 12.52 -18.11 1.18
CA ARG A 32 13.69 -18.94 0.86
C ARG A 32 14.33 -18.64 -0.49
N GLU A 33 13.64 -17.85 -1.33
CA GLU A 33 14.10 -17.46 -2.65
C GLU A 33 13.75 -15.99 -2.88
N PRO A 34 14.50 -15.03 -2.27
CA PRO A 34 14.14 -13.61 -2.31
C PRO A 34 14.11 -12.99 -3.71
N ALA A 35 14.67 -13.64 -4.72
CA ALA A 35 14.53 -13.24 -6.11
C ALA A 35 13.15 -13.57 -6.69
N ASP A 36 12.40 -14.50 -6.07
CA ASP A 36 11.04 -14.82 -6.45
C ASP A 36 10.07 -13.84 -5.78
N ARG A 37 9.57 -12.91 -6.58
CA ARG A 37 8.79 -11.76 -6.16
C ARG A 37 7.56 -11.60 -7.05
N THR A 38 6.48 -11.10 -6.49
CA THR A 38 5.28 -10.82 -7.27
C THR A 38 4.54 -9.58 -6.75
N VAL A 39 4.07 -8.76 -7.67
CA VAL A 39 3.16 -7.66 -7.37
C VAL A 39 1.73 -8.21 -7.43
N MET A 40 0.98 -8.00 -6.36
CA MET A 40 -0.42 -8.36 -6.29
C MET A 40 -1.25 -7.07 -6.16
N ALA A 41 -1.87 -6.66 -7.27
CA ALA A 41 -2.82 -5.55 -7.26
C ALA A 41 -4.07 -5.97 -6.47
N CYS A 42 -4.52 -5.10 -5.57
CA CYS A 42 -5.70 -5.34 -4.74
C CYS A 42 -6.80 -4.36 -5.10
N ARG A 43 -8.03 -4.71 -4.73
CA ARG A 43 -9.19 -3.84 -4.96
C ARG A 43 -9.33 -2.86 -3.81
N ASN A 44 -9.60 -1.60 -4.16
CA ASN A 44 -10.01 -0.58 -3.21
C ASN A 44 -11.53 -0.54 -3.15
N ILE A 45 -12.12 -0.98 -2.03
CA ILE A 45 -13.58 -0.98 -1.82
C ILE A 45 -14.06 0.18 -0.94
N GLN A 46 -13.28 1.24 -0.87
CA GLN A 46 -13.59 2.41 -0.03
C GLN A 46 -14.94 3.04 -0.40
N ASN A 47 -15.27 3.14 -1.70
CA ASN A 47 -16.56 3.69 -2.11
C ASN A 47 -17.74 2.89 -1.59
N ALA A 48 -17.65 1.56 -1.59
CA ALA A 48 -18.68 0.69 -1.03
C ALA A 48 -18.80 0.88 0.49
N LYS A 49 -17.68 1.01 1.20
CA LYS A 49 -17.67 1.27 2.64
C LYS A 49 -18.25 2.64 2.98
N HIS A 50 -17.90 3.66 2.22
CA HIS A 50 -18.44 5.01 2.38
C HIS A 50 -19.96 5.04 2.16
N ALA A 51 -20.45 4.35 1.14
CA ALA A 51 -21.88 4.26 0.86
C ALA A 51 -22.66 3.49 1.94
N GLU A 52 -22.05 2.42 2.48
CA GLU A 52 -22.65 1.56 3.49
C GLU A 52 -22.75 2.24 4.87
N ASP A 53 -21.70 2.94 5.29
CA ASP A 53 -21.61 3.62 6.58
C ASP A 53 -20.79 4.91 6.47
N PRO A 54 -21.39 6.01 6.01
CA PRO A 54 -20.66 7.26 5.78
C PRO A 54 -20.19 7.96 7.07
N LEU A 55 -20.74 7.61 8.22
CA LEU A 55 -20.26 8.14 9.50
C LEU A 55 -18.95 7.48 9.93
N ARG A 56 -18.85 6.16 9.75
CA ARG A 56 -17.63 5.41 10.05
C ARG A 56 -16.57 5.59 8.95
N PHE A 57 -17.01 5.70 7.70
CA PHE A 57 -16.14 5.86 6.52
C PHE A 57 -16.49 7.17 5.80
N PRO A 58 -16.05 8.33 6.35
CA PRO A 58 -16.44 9.64 5.80
C PRO A 58 -15.76 9.98 4.47
N ARG A 59 -14.73 9.22 4.06
CA ARG A 59 -13.98 9.45 2.83
C ARG A 59 -14.37 8.45 1.74
N ASP A 60 -14.38 8.91 0.49
CA ASP A 60 -14.53 8.06 -0.69
C ASP A 60 -13.16 7.51 -1.18
N ALA A 61 -13.17 6.73 -2.26
CA ALA A 61 -11.97 6.12 -2.81
C ALA A 61 -10.99 7.12 -3.45
N ARG A 62 -11.40 8.36 -3.71
CA ARG A 62 -10.49 9.42 -4.13
C ARG A 62 -9.57 9.88 -3.00
N HIS A 63 -10.00 9.74 -1.75
CA HIS A 63 -9.34 10.31 -0.57
C HIS A 63 -8.87 9.25 0.43
N ALA A 64 -9.19 7.98 0.20
CA ALA A 64 -8.79 6.88 1.07
C ALA A 64 -8.83 5.56 0.31
N TYR A 65 -8.26 4.53 0.91
CA TYR A 65 -8.42 3.17 0.41
C TYR A 65 -8.81 2.22 1.53
N TYR A 66 -9.58 1.22 1.16
CA TYR A 66 -9.92 0.08 2.01
C TYR A 66 -9.68 -1.17 1.17
N MET A 67 -8.62 -1.89 1.49
CA MET A 67 -8.23 -3.08 0.73
C MET A 67 -9.29 -4.18 0.90
N ASP A 68 -9.73 -4.76 -0.22
CA ASP A 68 -10.72 -5.82 -0.21
C ASP A 68 -10.27 -6.99 0.68
N PRO A 69 -11.07 -7.38 1.69
CA PRO A 69 -10.73 -8.52 2.56
C PRO A 69 -10.47 -9.83 1.81
N GLN A 70 -11.06 -10.03 0.63
CA GLN A 70 -10.79 -11.20 -0.20
C GLN A 70 -9.35 -11.22 -0.70
N ASP A 71 -8.81 -10.05 -1.05
CA ASP A 71 -7.40 -9.92 -1.45
C ASP A 71 -6.46 -10.16 -0.27
N ILE A 72 -6.82 -9.65 0.92
CA ILE A 72 -6.06 -9.90 2.15
C ILE A 72 -6.02 -11.40 2.46
N GLN A 73 -7.14 -12.10 2.34
CA GLN A 73 -7.17 -13.55 2.49
C GLN A 73 -6.29 -14.26 1.47
N ALA A 74 -6.28 -13.79 0.22
CA ALA A 74 -5.49 -14.39 -0.84
C ALA A 74 -3.99 -14.29 -0.54
N PHE A 75 -3.48 -13.12 -0.16
CA PHE A 75 -2.06 -13.02 0.16
C PHE A 75 -1.71 -13.63 1.53
N SER A 76 -2.65 -13.68 2.48
CA SER A 76 -2.44 -14.41 3.73
C SER A 76 -2.24 -15.90 3.51
N ARG A 77 -2.92 -16.51 2.53
CA ARG A 77 -2.67 -17.89 2.11
C ARG A 77 -1.27 -18.06 1.53
N ARG A 78 -0.80 -17.07 0.78
CA ARG A 78 0.58 -17.06 0.26
C ARG A 78 1.60 -16.98 1.39
N GLU A 79 1.31 -16.20 2.43
CA GLU A 79 2.17 -16.15 3.63
C GLU A 79 2.30 -17.53 4.29
N ALA A 80 1.21 -18.30 4.37
CA ALA A 80 1.23 -19.68 4.87
C ALA A 80 2.08 -20.62 3.99
N ASP A 81 2.30 -20.27 2.72
CA ASP A 81 3.08 -21.05 1.75
C ASP A 81 4.53 -20.52 1.59
N GLY A 82 5.03 -19.77 2.56
CA GLY A 82 6.42 -19.32 2.58
C GLY A 82 6.69 -17.99 1.85
N TRP A 83 5.65 -17.22 1.60
CA TRP A 83 5.76 -15.84 1.12
C TRP A 83 5.66 -14.88 2.30
N ARG A 84 6.18 -13.68 2.14
CA ARG A 84 6.00 -12.61 3.12
C ARG A 84 5.54 -11.34 2.40
N VAL A 85 4.78 -10.52 3.11
CA VAL A 85 4.43 -9.18 2.65
C VAL A 85 5.67 -8.30 2.81
N HIS A 86 6.25 -7.91 1.67
CA HIS A 86 7.46 -7.09 1.63
C HIS A 86 7.14 -5.61 1.50
N VAL A 87 6.16 -5.29 0.66
CA VAL A 87 5.67 -3.92 0.43
C VAL A 87 4.16 -3.91 0.48
N ILE A 88 3.61 -2.86 1.08
CA ILE A 88 2.21 -2.49 0.99
C ILE A 88 2.18 -1.12 0.34
N TYR A 89 1.48 -0.97 -0.76
CA TYR A 89 1.47 0.29 -1.50
C TYR A 89 0.06 0.81 -1.72
N HIS A 90 -0.06 2.11 -1.84
CA HIS A 90 -1.25 2.79 -2.32
C HIS A 90 -0.88 4.09 -3.03
N SER A 91 -1.81 4.65 -3.77
CA SER A 91 -1.64 5.93 -4.43
C SER A 91 -2.42 7.03 -3.73
N HIS A 92 -1.92 8.26 -3.83
CA HIS A 92 -2.66 9.48 -3.50
C HIS A 92 -3.06 10.19 -4.79
N VAL A 93 -4.22 10.80 -4.78
CA VAL A 93 -4.82 11.47 -5.95
C VAL A 93 -4.71 12.98 -5.80
N ASP A 94 -3.93 13.61 -6.70
CA ASP A 94 -3.74 15.06 -6.80
C ASP A 94 -3.20 15.73 -5.52
N VAL A 95 -2.53 14.95 -4.67
CA VAL A 95 -1.80 15.41 -3.48
C VAL A 95 -0.45 14.70 -3.41
N GLY A 96 0.41 15.11 -2.47
CA GLY A 96 1.75 14.53 -2.34
C GLY A 96 1.79 13.10 -1.82
N ALA A 97 2.95 12.47 -1.94
CA ALA A 97 3.20 11.09 -1.51
C ALA A 97 3.61 11.02 -0.02
N TYR A 98 2.80 11.58 0.85
CA TYR A 98 2.99 11.56 2.30
C TYR A 98 2.21 10.41 2.93
N PHE A 99 2.62 9.96 4.12
CA PHE A 99 1.86 8.98 4.89
C PHE A 99 0.85 9.74 5.76
N SER A 100 -0.45 9.63 5.40
CA SER A 100 -1.50 10.40 6.07
C SER A 100 -1.86 9.80 7.43
N GLU A 101 -2.57 10.56 8.27
CA GLU A 101 -3.09 10.05 9.54
C GLU A 101 -4.06 8.88 9.33
N THR A 102 -4.88 8.92 8.27
CA THR A 102 -5.75 7.80 7.90
C THR A 102 -4.93 6.57 7.51
N ASP A 103 -3.86 6.74 6.73
CA ASP A 103 -2.94 5.65 6.37
C ASP A 103 -2.32 5.03 7.62
N ARG A 104 -1.89 5.87 8.55
CA ARG A 104 -1.30 5.45 9.83
C ARG A 104 -2.29 4.63 10.66
N GLN A 105 -3.53 5.10 10.80
CA GLN A 105 -4.58 4.38 11.52
C GLN A 105 -4.85 3.01 10.88
N ASN A 106 -4.87 2.93 9.56
CA ASN A 106 -5.09 1.69 8.83
C ASN A 106 -3.91 0.70 8.95
N ALA A 107 -2.69 1.19 9.13
CA ALA A 107 -1.50 0.36 9.27
C ALA A 107 -1.37 -0.27 10.66
N LEU A 108 -2.05 0.28 11.67
CA LEU A 108 -1.91 -0.11 13.06
C LEU A 108 -3.13 -0.89 13.56
N VAL A 109 -2.86 -1.87 14.43
CA VAL A 109 -3.88 -2.60 15.18
C VAL A 109 -3.49 -2.52 16.65
N GLY A 110 -4.30 -1.84 17.46
CA GLY A 110 -3.99 -1.62 18.87
C GLY A 110 -2.69 -0.85 19.11
N GLY A 111 -2.34 0.07 18.21
CA GLY A 111 -1.12 0.87 18.29
C GLY A 111 0.15 0.18 17.80
N GLU A 112 0.05 -1.06 17.32
CA GLU A 112 1.16 -1.84 16.77
C GLU A 112 0.96 -2.08 15.28
N PRO A 113 2.03 -2.16 14.47
CA PRO A 113 1.90 -2.41 13.04
C PRO A 113 1.37 -3.82 12.77
N ALA A 114 0.40 -3.92 11.87
CA ALA A 114 -0.13 -5.22 11.43
C ALA A 114 0.95 -6.01 10.66
N TYR A 115 1.84 -5.32 9.96
CA TYR A 115 2.93 -5.90 9.16
C TYR A 115 4.25 -5.19 9.52
N PRO A 116 4.88 -5.52 10.68
CA PRO A 116 6.04 -4.77 11.19
C PRO A 116 7.27 -4.85 10.28
N GLY A 117 7.40 -5.90 9.48
CA GLY A 117 8.52 -6.07 8.54
C GLY A 117 8.29 -5.46 7.16
N ALA A 118 7.08 -4.98 6.86
CA ALA A 118 6.75 -4.43 5.55
C ALA A 118 7.21 -2.98 5.41
N THR A 119 7.53 -2.59 4.15
CA THR A 119 7.72 -1.19 3.77
C THR A 119 6.45 -0.69 3.14
N TYR A 120 5.97 0.46 3.56
CA TYR A 120 4.82 1.14 2.95
C TYR A 120 5.31 2.08 1.86
N ILE A 121 4.67 2.02 0.69
CA ILE A 121 4.97 2.92 -0.44
C ILE A 121 3.72 3.75 -0.71
N VAL A 122 3.89 5.07 -0.79
CA VAL A 122 2.87 5.99 -1.26
C VAL A 122 3.32 6.58 -2.58
N LEU A 123 2.49 6.49 -3.60
CA LEU A 123 2.73 7.03 -4.93
C LEU A 123 1.75 8.16 -5.22
N ALA A 124 2.25 9.35 -5.51
CA ALA A 124 1.40 10.45 -5.94
C ALA A 124 1.03 10.29 -7.41
N VAL A 125 -0.25 10.54 -7.73
CA VAL A 125 -0.75 10.62 -9.10
C VAL A 125 -1.37 12.00 -9.28
N ARG A 126 -0.84 12.81 -10.20
CA ARG A 126 -1.32 14.15 -10.46
C ARG A 126 -1.86 14.23 -11.89
N GLU A 127 -3.12 14.63 -12.01
CA GLU A 127 -3.80 14.78 -13.31
C GLU A 127 -3.66 13.50 -14.17
N GLY A 128 -3.76 12.34 -13.53
CA GLY A 128 -3.67 11.03 -14.19
C GLY A 128 -2.26 10.52 -14.47
N ALA A 129 -1.22 11.27 -14.11
CA ALA A 129 0.17 10.88 -14.32
C ALA A 129 0.87 10.55 -12.99
N ALA A 130 1.53 9.39 -12.93
CA ALA A 130 2.32 8.98 -11.79
C ALA A 130 3.49 9.96 -11.57
N ALA A 131 3.66 10.39 -10.33
CA ALA A 131 4.66 11.36 -9.92
C ALA A 131 5.61 10.73 -8.88
N GLU A 132 5.93 11.44 -7.80
CA GLU A 132 6.86 10.96 -6.77
C GLU A 132 6.29 9.78 -5.97
N ALA A 133 7.19 8.93 -5.50
CA ALA A 133 6.89 7.84 -4.57
C ALA A 133 7.81 7.94 -3.37
N ASN A 134 7.28 7.66 -2.18
CA ASN A 134 8.05 7.67 -0.93
C ASN A 134 7.83 6.38 -0.16
N ALA A 135 8.82 5.99 0.63
CA ALA A 135 8.81 4.77 1.42
C ALA A 135 8.77 5.11 2.92
N PHE A 136 8.04 4.30 3.67
CA PHE A 136 7.86 4.46 5.11
C PHE A 136 7.98 3.09 5.79
N ARG A 137 8.61 3.06 6.96
CA ARG A 137 8.73 1.85 7.77
C ARG A 137 8.43 2.14 9.23
N TRP A 138 7.98 1.11 9.93
CA TRP A 138 7.78 1.20 11.36
C TRP A 138 9.11 1.46 12.07
N ASP A 139 9.15 2.53 12.87
CA ASP A 139 10.24 2.87 13.76
C ASP A 139 9.82 2.53 15.20
N PRO A 140 10.38 1.46 15.81
CA PRO A 140 10.00 1.04 17.15
C PRO A 140 10.33 2.09 18.23
N ALA A 141 11.38 2.87 18.02
CA ALA A 141 11.79 3.91 18.99
C ALA A 141 10.80 5.09 19.00
N ALA A 142 10.37 5.52 17.81
CA ALA A 142 9.37 6.59 17.66
C ALA A 142 7.93 6.08 17.82
N ARG A 143 7.72 4.77 17.73
CA ARG A 143 6.40 4.11 17.69
C ARG A 143 5.51 4.72 16.61
N ASP A 144 6.08 4.89 15.43
CA ASP A 144 5.40 5.51 14.30
C ASP A 144 6.04 5.05 12.98
N LEU A 145 5.30 5.30 11.88
CA LEU A 145 5.82 5.11 10.52
C LEU A 145 6.72 6.30 10.17
N ALA A 146 7.95 6.01 9.81
CA ALA A 146 8.95 7.02 9.47
C ALA A 146 9.43 6.86 8.04
N GLY A 147 9.70 7.98 7.35
CA GLY A 147 10.24 7.98 6.00
C GLY A 147 11.62 7.33 5.94
N VAL A 148 11.81 6.49 4.94
CA VAL A 148 13.10 5.86 4.63
C VAL A 148 13.41 6.07 3.14
N PRO A 149 14.69 5.99 2.72
CA PRO A 149 15.01 6.09 1.30
C PRO A 149 14.35 4.98 0.50
N LEU A 150 13.68 5.33 -0.61
CA LEU A 150 13.15 4.36 -1.56
C LEU A 150 14.29 3.90 -2.46
N THR A 151 14.66 2.63 -2.34
CA THR A 151 15.71 2.03 -3.16
C THR A 151 15.09 1.15 -4.23
N VAL A 152 15.48 1.38 -5.48
CA VAL A 152 14.97 0.66 -6.66
C VAL A 152 16.15 0.05 -7.40
N GLY A 153 16.01 -1.21 -7.81
CA GLY A 153 17.09 -1.91 -8.49
C GLY A 153 16.65 -2.92 -9.55
#